data_584d03cc628c06cce8df822dec0a1556
#
_entry.id   584d03cc628c06cce8df822dec0a1556
#
_cell.length_a   1.000
_cell.length_b   1.000
_cell.length_c   1.000
_cell.angle_alpha   90.00
_cell.angle_beta   90.00
_cell.angle_gamma   90.00
#
_symmetry.space_group_name_H-M   'P 1'
#
loop_
_entity.id
_entity.type
_entity.pdbx_description
1 polymer ?
#
loop_
_entity_poly.entity_id
_entity_poly.type
_entity_poly.pdbx_seq_one_letter_code
_entity_poly.pdbx_strand_id
1 'polypeptide(L)'
;MTTAIFNENHLASQAGTVTVYNFDGGSREYLGSTVEYIAVGVGIPANSALDEPLAAKPGFAVRRNASLDGWEYAPDYRGSDVYEKTTGVKRTLTQLGDYPDDVTPLA
;
A
#
# COMPACT_ATOMS: atom_id res chain seq x y z
N MET A 1 20.74 19.10 5.35
CA MET A 1 19.97 18.25 6.28
C MET A 1 20.63 16.88 6.35
N THR A 2 20.81 16.36 7.55
CA THR A 2 21.45 15.05 7.72
C THR A 2 20.43 13.94 7.42
N THR A 3 20.87 12.94 6.67
CA THR A 3 20.03 11.76 6.37
C THR A 3 20.17 10.74 7.49
N ALA A 4 19.06 10.15 7.91
CA ALA A 4 19.09 9.06 8.88
C ALA A 4 19.79 7.83 8.28
N ILE A 5 20.56 7.13 9.10
CA ILE A 5 21.23 5.89 8.73
C ILE A 5 20.71 4.79 9.65
N PHE A 6 20.35 3.64 9.09
CA PHE A 6 19.75 2.53 9.83
C PHE A 6 20.72 1.37 9.94
N ASN A 7 20.72 0.71 11.09
CA ASN A 7 21.53 -0.49 11.34
C ASN A 7 20.78 -1.75 10.87
N GLU A 8 21.37 -2.92 11.10
CA GLU A 8 20.80 -4.22 10.71
C GLU A 8 19.49 -4.55 11.41
N ASN A 9 19.20 -3.90 12.55
CA ASN A 9 17.94 -4.05 13.27
C ASN A 9 16.89 -3.04 12.83
N HIS A 10 17.14 -2.28 11.76
CA HIS A 10 16.26 -1.26 11.21
C HIS A 10 16.01 -0.09 12.18
N LEU A 11 16.95 0.17 13.06
CA LEU A 11 16.94 1.32 13.98
C LEU A 11 17.99 2.31 13.55
N ALA A 12 17.70 3.61 13.72
CA ALA A 12 18.64 4.64 13.31
C ALA A 12 19.92 4.59 14.14
N SER A 13 21.06 4.44 13.48
CA SER A 13 22.38 4.59 14.08
C SER A 13 22.87 6.03 13.99
N GLN A 14 22.28 6.81 13.07
CA GLN A 14 22.50 8.25 12.93
C GLN A 14 21.15 8.92 12.78
N ALA A 15 20.89 9.95 13.59
CA ALA A 15 19.67 10.73 13.49
C ALA A 15 19.67 11.56 12.20
N GLY A 16 18.49 11.81 11.66
CA GLY A 16 18.33 12.65 10.48
C GLY A 16 16.97 12.51 9.87
N THR A 17 16.82 13.02 8.66
CA THR A 17 15.57 12.90 7.90
C THR A 17 15.65 11.76 6.91
N VAL A 18 14.50 11.21 6.59
CA VAL A 18 14.37 10.16 5.57
C VAL A 18 12.98 10.26 4.93
N THR A 19 12.91 10.00 3.63
CA THR A 19 11.63 9.86 2.96
C THR A 19 11.11 8.45 3.21
N VAL A 20 9.87 8.37 3.67
CA VAL A 20 9.19 7.09 3.86
C VAL A 20 7.96 7.03 2.96
N TYR A 21 7.57 5.84 2.59
CA TYR A 21 6.44 5.56 1.70
C TYR A 21 5.37 4.87 2.52
N ASN A 22 4.24 5.55 2.71
CA ASN A 22 3.21 5.14 3.65
C ASN A 22 2.19 4.24 2.97
N PHE A 23 1.66 3.26 3.69
CA PHE A 23 0.61 2.38 3.20
C PHE A 23 -0.46 2.16 4.26
N ASP A 24 -1.67 1.82 3.80
CA ASP A 24 -2.78 1.55 4.68
C ASP A 24 -2.54 0.24 5.47
N GLY A 25 -2.74 0.28 6.79
CA GLY A 25 -2.49 -0.88 7.64
C GLY A 25 -3.42 -2.07 7.37
N GLY A 26 -4.60 -1.82 6.82
CA GLY A 26 -5.56 -2.88 6.47
C GLY A 26 -5.40 -3.36 5.04
N SER A 27 -5.57 -2.46 4.06
CA SER A 27 -5.52 -2.81 2.62
C SER A 27 -4.10 -2.92 2.09
N ARG A 28 -3.12 -2.30 2.76
CA ARG A 28 -1.72 -2.17 2.35
C ARG A 28 -1.53 -1.29 1.11
N GLU A 29 -2.55 -0.55 0.70
CA GLU A 29 -2.46 0.35 -0.44
C GLU A 29 -1.52 1.52 -0.14
N TYR A 30 -0.70 1.91 -1.13
CA TYR A 30 0.19 3.05 -1.01
C TYR A 30 -0.61 4.35 -0.87
N LEU A 31 -0.28 5.16 0.14
CA LEU A 31 -0.99 6.40 0.47
C LEU A 31 -0.22 7.67 0.11
N GLY A 32 1.06 7.57 -0.13
CA GLY A 32 1.91 8.72 -0.41
C GLY A 32 3.18 8.72 0.43
N SER A 33 4.11 9.59 0.09
CA SER A 33 5.38 9.71 0.80
C SER A 33 5.40 10.92 1.72
N THR A 34 6.18 10.82 2.80
CA THR A 34 6.43 11.93 3.72
C THR A 34 7.90 11.93 4.10
N VAL A 35 8.40 13.09 4.52
CA VAL A 35 9.74 13.21 5.06
C VAL A 35 9.64 13.22 6.58
N GLU A 36 10.34 12.28 7.21
CA GLU A 36 10.28 12.09 8.66
C GLU A 36 11.66 12.29 9.29
N TYR A 37 11.69 12.90 10.46
CA TYR A 37 12.89 12.95 11.29
C TYR A 37 12.95 11.73 12.19
N ILE A 38 14.07 11.02 12.17
CA ILE A 38 14.26 9.80 12.96
C ILE A 38 15.42 10.03 13.93
N ALA A 39 15.15 9.85 15.21
CA ALA A 39 16.17 9.95 16.26
C ALA A 39 16.97 8.66 16.34
N VAL A 40 18.18 8.74 16.89
CA VAL A 40 19.03 7.56 17.13
C VAL A 40 18.25 6.54 18.00
N GLY A 41 18.29 5.28 17.60
CA GLY A 41 17.61 4.18 18.31
C GLY A 41 16.15 4.00 17.94
N VAL A 42 15.64 4.83 17.04
CA VAL A 42 14.22 4.78 16.62
C VAL A 42 14.12 4.21 15.20
N GLY A 43 13.05 3.49 14.93
CA GLY A 43 12.74 3.01 13.58
C GLY A 43 11.83 3.97 12.83
N ILE A 44 11.51 3.62 11.58
CA ILE A 44 10.56 4.41 10.79
C ILE A 44 9.14 4.25 11.35
N PRO A 45 8.21 5.19 11.04
CA PRO A 45 6.83 5.07 11.52
C PRO A 45 6.17 3.76 11.07
N ALA A 46 5.19 3.31 11.84
CA ALA A 46 4.41 2.14 11.48
C ALA A 46 3.73 2.34 10.13
N ASN A 47 3.52 1.25 9.38
CA ASN A 47 2.88 1.27 8.07
C ASN A 47 3.60 2.17 7.07
N SER A 48 4.93 2.16 7.10
CA SER A 48 5.76 2.87 6.15
C SER A 48 6.94 1.99 5.72
N ALA A 49 7.56 2.37 4.61
CA ALA A 49 8.68 1.63 4.04
C ALA A 49 9.73 2.60 3.51
N LEU A 50 10.97 2.15 3.39
CA LEU A 50 12.08 2.94 2.86
C LEU A 50 12.26 2.77 1.36
N ASP A 51 11.78 1.66 0.78
CA ASP A 51 11.91 1.38 -0.65
C ASP A 51 10.80 2.07 -1.44
N GLU A 52 11.14 2.61 -2.60
CA GLU A 52 10.19 3.30 -3.46
C GLU A 52 9.10 2.36 -3.97
N PRO A 53 7.83 2.82 -4.02
CA PRO A 53 6.77 2.03 -4.62
C PRO A 53 6.95 1.92 -6.13
N LEU A 54 6.22 0.98 -6.73
CA LEU A 54 6.17 0.83 -8.18
C LEU A 54 5.52 2.06 -8.81
N ALA A 55 5.85 2.32 -10.07
CA ALA A 55 5.25 3.41 -10.83
C ALA A 55 3.75 3.16 -11.04
N ALA A 56 2.95 4.23 -11.08
CA ALA A 56 1.52 4.13 -11.31
C ALA A 56 1.23 3.41 -12.63
N LYS A 57 0.21 2.57 -12.64
CA LYS A 57 -0.18 1.78 -13.81
C LYS A 57 -1.71 1.80 -13.92
N PRO A 58 -2.25 2.18 -15.11
CA PRO A 58 -3.72 2.22 -15.29
C PRO A 58 -4.37 0.86 -14.98
N GLY A 59 -5.49 0.89 -14.26
CA GLY A 59 -6.23 -0.30 -13.88
C GLY A 59 -5.67 -1.05 -12.69
N PHE A 60 -4.60 -0.55 -12.08
CA PHE A 60 -3.95 -1.19 -10.93
C PHE A 60 -3.67 -0.16 -9.84
N ALA A 61 -3.71 -0.62 -8.60
CA ALA A 61 -3.21 0.13 -7.47
C ALA A 61 -1.88 -0.46 -7.03
N VAL A 62 -1.04 0.36 -6.41
CA VAL A 62 0.21 -0.09 -5.81
C VAL A 62 -0.05 -0.37 -4.34
N ARG A 63 0.35 -1.53 -3.85
CA ARG A 63 0.22 -1.86 -2.43
C ARG A 63 1.46 -2.59 -1.94
N ARG A 64 1.66 -2.57 -0.61
CA ARG A 64 2.71 -3.35 0.03
C ARG A 64 2.33 -4.83 -0.07
N ASN A 65 3.30 -5.70 -0.35
CA ASN A 65 3.02 -7.13 -0.44
C ASN A 65 2.75 -7.74 0.94
N ALA A 66 2.25 -8.98 0.98
CA ALA A 66 1.87 -9.63 2.24
C ALA A 66 3.05 -9.85 3.18
N SER A 67 4.25 -10.02 2.64
CA SER A 67 5.48 -10.20 3.42
C SER A 67 6.03 -8.88 3.96
N LEU A 68 5.50 -7.75 3.53
CA LEU A 68 5.92 -6.39 3.91
C LEU A 68 7.39 -6.09 3.55
N ASP A 69 7.88 -6.69 2.47
CA ASP A 69 9.27 -6.53 2.02
C ASP A 69 9.38 -5.95 0.60
N GLY A 70 8.27 -5.61 -0.04
CA GLY A 70 8.26 -5.05 -1.36
C GLY A 70 6.90 -4.51 -1.74
N TRP A 71 6.78 -4.02 -2.97
CA TRP A 71 5.55 -3.48 -3.51
C TRP A 71 5.04 -4.39 -4.63
N GLU A 72 3.72 -4.38 -4.82
CA GLU A 72 3.08 -5.16 -5.87
C GLU A 72 1.93 -4.36 -6.48
N TYR A 73 1.51 -4.76 -7.68
CA TYR A 73 0.28 -4.24 -8.27
C TYR A 73 -0.90 -5.11 -7.84
N ALA A 74 -2.02 -4.46 -7.55
CA ALA A 74 -3.29 -5.14 -7.31
C ALA A 74 -4.32 -4.61 -8.30
N PRO A 75 -5.15 -5.49 -8.90
CA PRO A 75 -6.23 -5.01 -9.78
C PRO A 75 -7.12 -4.04 -9.01
N ASP A 76 -7.47 -2.94 -9.66
CA ASP A 76 -8.31 -1.91 -9.03
C ASP A 76 -9.62 -1.77 -9.81
N TYR A 77 -10.64 -2.49 -9.35
CA TYR A 77 -11.97 -2.47 -9.91
C TYR A 77 -12.94 -1.62 -9.07
N ARG A 78 -12.40 -0.86 -8.10
CA ARG A 78 -13.24 0.00 -7.25
C ARG A 78 -14.00 1.01 -8.11
N GLY A 79 -15.27 1.23 -7.77
CA GLY A 79 -16.15 2.06 -8.54
C GLY A 79 -16.83 1.36 -9.70
N SER A 80 -16.45 0.12 -10.00
CA SER A 80 -17.08 -0.67 -11.06
C SER A 80 -18.38 -1.30 -10.57
N ASP A 81 -19.36 -1.37 -11.46
CA ASP A 81 -20.62 -2.04 -11.19
C ASP A 81 -20.49 -3.53 -11.45
N VAL A 82 -20.95 -4.31 -10.52
CA VAL A 82 -20.98 -5.78 -10.62
C VAL A 82 -22.35 -6.28 -10.19
N TYR A 83 -22.62 -7.53 -10.46
CA TYR A 83 -23.91 -8.15 -10.18
C TYR A 83 -23.70 -9.42 -9.36
N GLU A 84 -24.52 -9.60 -8.33
CA GLU A 84 -24.46 -10.82 -7.52
C GLU A 84 -24.90 -12.01 -8.37
N LYS A 85 -24.11 -13.08 -8.37
CA LYS A 85 -24.39 -14.26 -9.21
C LYS A 85 -25.68 -14.97 -8.84
N THR A 86 -26.07 -14.91 -7.56
CA THR A 86 -27.27 -15.63 -7.06
C THR A 86 -28.55 -14.82 -7.21
N THR A 87 -28.49 -13.49 -7.11
CA THR A 87 -29.66 -12.62 -7.08
C THR A 87 -29.77 -11.69 -8.26
N GLY A 88 -28.66 -11.44 -8.97
CA GLY A 88 -28.59 -10.45 -10.05
C GLY A 88 -28.60 -9.01 -9.56
N VAL A 89 -28.52 -8.78 -8.26
CA VAL A 89 -28.54 -7.43 -7.69
C VAL A 89 -27.25 -6.69 -8.05
N LYS A 90 -27.39 -5.46 -8.52
CA LYS A 90 -26.28 -4.59 -8.86
C LYS A 90 -25.59 -4.08 -7.59
N ARG A 91 -24.27 -4.07 -7.62
CA ARG A 91 -23.46 -3.60 -6.51
C ARG A 91 -22.22 -2.88 -7.06
N THR A 92 -21.74 -1.84 -6.37
CA THR A 92 -20.50 -1.16 -6.73
C THR A 92 -19.37 -1.72 -5.88
N LEU A 93 -18.25 -2.08 -6.53
CA LEU A 93 -17.08 -2.56 -5.80
C LEU A 93 -16.39 -1.43 -5.05
N THR A 94 -16.05 -1.71 -3.80
CA THR A 94 -15.35 -0.76 -2.91
C THR A 94 -14.02 -1.29 -2.42
N GLN A 95 -13.70 -2.56 -2.70
CA GLN A 95 -12.48 -3.20 -2.24
C GLN A 95 -11.47 -3.34 -3.36
N LEU A 96 -10.20 -3.19 -3.00
CA LEU A 96 -9.07 -3.42 -3.91
C LEU A 96 -8.87 -4.92 -4.13
N GLY A 97 -8.44 -5.28 -5.33
CA GLY A 97 -8.14 -6.67 -5.68
C GLY A 97 -9.07 -7.20 -6.76
N ASP A 98 -9.03 -8.51 -6.99
CA ASP A 98 -9.86 -9.17 -7.99
C ASP A 98 -11.34 -9.13 -7.61
N TYR A 99 -12.19 -9.45 -8.58
CA TYR A 99 -13.62 -9.60 -8.31
C TYR A 99 -13.86 -10.69 -7.27
N PRO A 100 -14.73 -10.43 -6.28
CA PRO A 100 -15.16 -11.50 -5.38
C PRO A 100 -15.82 -12.64 -6.15
N ASP A 101 -15.76 -13.85 -5.60
CA ASP A 101 -16.29 -15.04 -6.27
C ASP A 101 -17.81 -15.02 -6.48
N ASP A 102 -18.51 -14.24 -5.65
CA ASP A 102 -19.99 -14.18 -5.66
C ASP A 102 -20.55 -13.12 -6.61
N VAL A 103 -19.69 -12.39 -7.34
CA VAL A 103 -20.11 -11.33 -8.25
C VAL A 103 -19.53 -11.51 -9.64
N THR A 104 -20.17 -10.88 -10.62
CA THR A 104 -19.73 -10.86 -12.02
C THR A 104 -19.90 -9.45 -12.57
N PRO A 105 -19.00 -9.00 -13.48
CA PRO A 105 -19.18 -7.71 -14.15
C PRO A 105 -20.30 -7.74 -15.19
N LEU A 106 -20.82 -8.90 -15.50
CA LEU A 106 -21.90 -9.06 -16.50
C LEU A 106 -23.25 -9.20 -15.83
N ALA A 107 -24.21 -8.45 -16.35
CA ALA A 107 -25.61 -8.55 -15.90
C ALA A 107 -26.21 -9.93 -16.22
#